data_097df4b94447387d7bf44ad8fff3fe1b
#
_entry.id   097df4b94447387d7bf44ad8fff3fe1b
#
_cell.length_a   1.000
_cell.length_b   1.000
_cell.length_c   1.000
_cell.angle_alpha   90.00
_cell.angle_beta   90.00
_cell.angle_gamma   90.00
#
_symmetry.space_group_name_H-M   'P 1'
#
loop_
_entity.id
_entity.type
_entity.pdbx_description
1 polymer ?
#
loop_
_entity_poly.entity_id
_entity_poly.type
_entity_poly.pdbx_seq_one_letter_code
_entity_poly.pdbx_strand_id
1 'polypeptide(L)'
;ANAAFHYKLNDKVEAILSSSFGTGTTVYQGDNRYSLKDILFFQNRLEVRQQDKFFLRAYATNENAGNSYDAYFTALLLQDASRSDRYWSEYYRNYWANDPPGAQTSVFNQIRSYPGYPQPSNYPQYEDYLAAINPFLLNNCYDSLTQFHDAARGYADNLMVTGRDFVPYFSPGTDRFDSAFSSITSRKSFAEGGSRFYDRSALYHVQGEYQFKLGTFANARAGGNFRAYRPDSEGTIFSDTSGRKIVNSEFGTYFGADKKVLDEKLTVSATLRIDKNQNFDFLVSPAASLVYTPNPNHVLRFSFSSAIRNPTLTDQYLYYNVGRAILIGNTEGYDSLLTVPSVREFFDKDKQPQYLEWFSVDPVRPEKVKTFELGYRTTLFDRLYLDANYYYSIYRDFIGYRIGVDADLSRTIFGTYELTVYDVFRFASNAEDVVNTQG
;
A
#
# COMPACT_ATOMS: atom_id res chain seq x y z
N ALA A 1 21.21 -17.28 -1.01
CA ALA A 1 21.85 -18.52 -1.51
C ALA A 1 20.82 -19.37 -2.22
N ASN A 2 21.26 -20.08 -3.28
CA ASN A 2 20.41 -21.00 -4.04
C ASN A 2 21.15 -22.33 -4.19
N ALA A 3 20.41 -23.42 -4.07
CA ALA A 3 20.90 -24.76 -4.36
C ALA A 3 19.85 -25.54 -5.16
N ALA A 4 20.28 -26.34 -6.11
CA ALA A 4 19.40 -27.23 -6.86
C ALA A 4 20.07 -28.60 -7.03
N PHE A 5 19.29 -29.62 -6.78
CA PHE A 5 19.68 -31.01 -7.02
C PHE A 5 18.82 -31.58 -8.15
N HIS A 6 19.48 -32.08 -9.19
CA HIS A 6 18.86 -32.66 -10.38
C HIS A 6 19.11 -34.16 -10.39
N TYR A 7 18.04 -34.92 -10.52
CA TYR A 7 18.12 -36.39 -10.58
C TYR A 7 17.37 -36.93 -11.80
N LYS A 8 18.05 -37.64 -12.67
CA LYS A 8 17.42 -38.30 -13.80
C LYS A 8 16.74 -39.57 -13.32
N LEU A 9 15.42 -39.60 -13.34
CA LEU A 9 14.62 -40.80 -13.06
C LEU A 9 14.78 -41.82 -14.19
N ASN A 10 14.93 -41.34 -15.42
CA ASN A 10 15.31 -42.10 -16.64
C ASN A 10 15.83 -41.10 -17.69
N ASP A 11 16.10 -41.55 -18.91
CA ASP A 11 16.66 -40.74 -20.00
C ASP A 11 15.78 -39.54 -20.39
N LYS A 12 14.50 -39.53 -20.03
CA LYS A 12 13.54 -38.50 -20.45
C LYS A 12 12.96 -37.72 -19.29
N VAL A 13 12.96 -38.26 -18.07
CA VAL A 13 12.31 -37.68 -16.91
C VAL A 13 13.33 -37.26 -15.86
N GLU A 14 13.22 -36.04 -15.43
CA GLU A 14 14.08 -35.42 -14.43
C GLU A 14 13.26 -35.00 -13.21
N ALA A 15 13.77 -35.22 -12.03
CA ALA A 15 13.28 -34.65 -10.77
C ALA A 15 14.27 -33.58 -10.29
N ILE A 16 13.74 -32.43 -9.84
CA ILE A 16 14.52 -31.27 -9.40
C ILE A 16 14.05 -30.90 -8.01
N LEU A 17 14.96 -30.91 -7.05
CA LEU A 17 14.74 -30.31 -5.74
C LEU A 17 15.57 -29.05 -5.65
N SER A 18 14.93 -27.91 -5.39
CA SER A 18 15.66 -26.65 -5.24
C SER A 18 15.22 -25.91 -3.98
N SER A 19 16.19 -25.25 -3.36
CA SER A 19 15.98 -24.40 -2.20
C SER A 19 16.65 -23.06 -2.44
N SER A 20 15.93 -21.99 -2.15
CA SER A 20 16.41 -20.62 -2.20
C SER A 20 16.24 -19.98 -0.83
N PHE A 21 17.28 -19.29 -0.40
CA PHE A 21 17.30 -18.56 0.86
C PHE A 21 17.82 -17.15 0.63
N GLY A 22 17.11 -16.16 1.17
CA GLY A 22 17.50 -14.75 1.16
C GLY A 22 17.36 -14.15 2.52
N THR A 23 18.29 -13.29 2.90
CA THR A 23 18.20 -12.46 4.09
C THR A 23 18.74 -11.07 3.77
N GLY A 24 18.25 -10.07 4.48
CA GLY A 24 18.70 -8.70 4.22
C GLY A 24 18.15 -7.70 5.22
N THR A 25 18.72 -6.51 5.16
CA THR A 25 18.28 -5.33 5.87
C THR A 25 18.21 -4.17 4.88
N THR A 26 17.11 -3.46 4.87
CA THR A 26 16.89 -2.31 3.97
C THR A 26 15.89 -1.34 4.57
N VAL A 27 15.81 -0.14 3.99
CA VAL A 27 14.75 0.82 4.30
C VAL A 27 13.78 0.83 3.12
N TYR A 28 12.51 0.68 3.42
CA TYR A 28 11.43 0.75 2.44
C TYR A 28 10.58 1.99 2.70
N GLN A 29 10.29 2.73 1.64
CA GLN A 29 9.39 3.88 1.66
C GLN A 29 8.08 3.49 0.99
N GLY A 30 7.05 3.28 1.79
CA GLY A 30 5.68 3.05 1.37
C GLY A 30 4.77 4.16 1.86
N ASP A 31 3.64 3.81 2.48
CA ASP A 31 2.74 4.77 3.14
C ASP A 31 3.45 5.45 4.33
N ASN A 32 4.29 4.71 5.04
CA ASN A 32 5.25 5.19 6.03
C ASN A 32 6.69 4.83 5.61
N ARG A 33 7.65 5.07 6.48
CA ARG A 33 9.04 4.64 6.32
C ARG A 33 9.31 3.45 7.22
N TYR A 34 9.69 2.33 6.62
CA TYR A 34 9.90 1.06 7.30
C TYR A 34 11.38 0.69 7.33
N SER A 35 11.89 0.32 8.49
CA SER A 35 13.16 -0.35 8.63
C SER A 35 12.93 -1.85 8.56
N LEU A 36 13.20 -2.45 7.40
CA LEU A 36 13.15 -3.89 7.21
C LEU A 36 14.48 -4.47 7.65
N LYS A 37 14.48 -5.16 8.80
CA LYS A 37 15.72 -5.61 9.45
C LYS A 37 15.71 -7.11 9.67
N ASP A 38 16.78 -7.77 9.22
CA ASP A 38 16.98 -9.21 9.36
C ASP A 38 15.82 -10.02 8.74
N ILE A 39 15.27 -9.53 7.63
CA ILE A 39 14.21 -10.24 6.90
C ILE A 39 14.74 -11.55 6.33
N LEU A 40 13.89 -12.58 6.33
CA LEU A 40 14.23 -13.92 5.84
C LEU A 40 13.18 -14.38 4.81
N PHE A 41 13.65 -14.91 3.70
CA PHE A 41 12.84 -15.56 2.68
C PHE A 41 13.36 -16.97 2.41
N PHE A 42 12.45 -17.94 2.41
CA PHE A 42 12.73 -19.31 2.05
C PHE A 42 11.80 -19.75 0.95
N GLN A 43 12.34 -20.38 -0.08
CA GLN A 43 11.53 -21.06 -1.08
C GLN A 43 12.09 -22.45 -1.32
N ASN A 44 11.25 -23.45 -1.12
CA ASN A 44 11.58 -24.84 -1.43
C ASN A 44 10.68 -25.31 -2.57
N ARG A 45 11.25 -25.93 -3.59
CA ARG A 45 10.55 -26.36 -4.80
C ARG A 45 10.93 -27.79 -5.16
N LEU A 46 9.92 -28.59 -5.43
CA LEU A 46 10.03 -29.89 -6.07
C LEU A 46 9.39 -29.82 -7.45
N GLU A 47 10.09 -30.32 -8.45
CA GLU A 47 9.58 -30.39 -9.82
C GLU A 47 9.93 -31.75 -10.41
N VAL A 48 8.98 -32.37 -11.12
CA VAL A 48 9.20 -33.54 -11.98
C VAL A 48 8.78 -33.11 -13.38
N ARG A 49 9.66 -33.31 -14.34
CA ARG A 49 9.41 -32.90 -15.73
C ARG A 49 9.98 -33.89 -16.77
N GLN A 50 9.28 -33.93 -17.88
CA GLN A 50 9.80 -34.44 -19.14
C GLN A 50 9.68 -33.31 -20.16
N GLN A 51 10.77 -32.94 -20.79
CA GLN A 51 10.79 -31.89 -21.80
C GLN A 51 9.76 -32.20 -22.91
N ASP A 52 9.03 -31.15 -23.33
CA ASP A 52 7.99 -31.18 -24.37
C ASP A 52 6.85 -32.20 -24.11
N LYS A 53 6.69 -32.63 -22.86
CA LYS A 53 5.66 -33.60 -22.51
C LYS A 53 4.83 -33.19 -21.28
N PHE A 54 5.49 -33.01 -20.14
CA PHE A 54 4.81 -32.60 -18.91
C PHE A 54 5.75 -31.98 -17.92
N PHE A 55 5.16 -31.20 -17.00
CA PHE A 55 5.77 -30.90 -15.72
C PHE A 55 4.72 -30.96 -14.60
N LEU A 56 5.18 -31.32 -13.41
CA LEU A 56 4.47 -31.16 -12.15
C LEU A 56 5.43 -30.47 -11.17
N ARG A 57 5.01 -29.34 -10.62
CA ARG A 57 5.80 -28.52 -9.73
C ARG A 57 5.03 -28.17 -8.48
N ALA A 58 5.66 -28.33 -7.32
CA ALA A 58 5.15 -27.85 -6.05
C ALA A 58 6.20 -26.99 -5.37
N TYR A 59 5.80 -25.86 -4.78
CA TYR A 59 6.70 -25.05 -3.98
C TYR A 59 6.00 -24.40 -2.80
N ALA A 60 6.79 -24.14 -1.76
CA ALA A 60 6.40 -23.34 -0.62
C ALA A 60 7.37 -22.16 -0.49
N THR A 61 6.81 -20.96 -0.36
CA THR A 61 7.55 -19.74 0.00
C THR A 61 7.12 -19.33 1.39
N ASN A 62 8.10 -19.09 2.26
CA ASN A 62 7.88 -18.60 3.62
C ASN A 62 8.68 -17.33 3.81
N GLU A 63 8.11 -16.38 4.52
CA GLU A 63 8.77 -15.14 4.90
C GLU A 63 8.79 -14.96 6.41
N ASN A 64 9.72 -14.14 6.88
CA ASN A 64 9.79 -13.70 8.26
C ASN A 64 10.31 -12.26 8.26
N ALA A 65 9.53 -11.35 8.82
CA ALA A 65 9.89 -9.94 8.91
C ALA A 65 11.08 -9.66 9.85
N GLY A 66 11.55 -10.65 10.60
CA GLY A 66 12.71 -10.50 11.49
C GLY A 66 12.49 -9.46 12.57
N ASN A 67 13.38 -8.46 12.61
CA ASN A 67 13.36 -7.36 13.56
C ASN A 67 12.87 -6.04 12.92
N SER A 68 12.03 -6.13 11.92
CA SER A 68 11.50 -4.98 11.17
C SER A 68 10.55 -4.13 12.00
N TYR A 69 10.53 -2.82 11.79
CA TYR A 69 9.68 -1.88 12.49
C TYR A 69 9.30 -0.67 11.62
N ASP A 70 8.21 0.00 11.97
CA ASP A 70 7.82 1.28 11.39
C ASP A 70 8.63 2.41 12.02
N ALA A 71 9.52 3.03 11.25
CA ALA A 71 10.39 4.10 11.73
C ALA A 71 9.62 5.39 12.05
N TYR A 72 8.52 5.65 11.33
CA TYR A 72 7.67 6.81 11.59
C TYR A 72 6.95 6.68 12.93
N PHE A 73 6.27 5.54 13.16
CA PHE A 73 5.63 5.29 14.45
C PHE A 73 6.63 5.15 15.59
N THR A 74 7.82 4.61 15.35
CA THR A 74 8.88 4.59 16.36
C THR A 74 9.21 6.01 16.84
N ALA A 75 9.33 6.95 15.92
CA ALA A 75 9.62 8.35 16.26
C ALA A 75 8.47 8.99 17.06
N LEU A 76 7.21 8.77 16.65
CA LEU A 76 6.03 9.27 17.38
C LEU A 76 5.94 8.67 18.79
N LEU A 77 6.12 7.36 18.93
CA LEU A 77 6.08 6.68 20.23
C LEU A 77 7.23 7.08 21.14
N LEU A 78 8.43 7.35 20.61
CA LEU A 78 9.52 7.93 21.37
C LEU A 78 9.19 9.33 21.87
N GLN A 79 8.57 10.15 21.01
CA GLN A 79 8.12 11.49 21.39
C GLN A 79 7.08 11.41 22.51
N ASP A 80 6.05 10.60 22.35
CA ASP A 80 4.98 10.43 23.35
C ASP A 80 5.50 9.83 24.66
N ALA A 81 6.45 8.91 24.62
CA ALA A 81 7.07 8.33 25.81
C ALA A 81 7.89 9.37 26.61
N SER A 82 8.41 10.39 25.93
CA SER A 82 9.05 11.53 26.60
C SER A 82 8.02 12.59 27.00
N ARG A 83 7.14 12.97 26.07
CA ARG A 83 6.14 14.02 26.29
C ARG A 83 5.12 14.05 25.15
N SER A 84 3.82 14.05 25.48
CA SER A 84 2.78 14.22 24.46
C SER A 84 2.81 15.60 23.82
N ASP A 85 2.38 15.70 22.56
CA ASP A 85 2.24 16.96 21.82
C ASP A 85 1.39 17.98 22.57
N ARG A 86 0.34 17.52 23.25
CA ARG A 86 -0.54 18.38 24.06
C ARG A 86 0.24 19.10 25.16
N TYR A 87 1.01 18.36 25.94
CA TYR A 87 1.80 18.94 27.03
C TYR A 87 2.95 19.81 26.50
N TRP A 88 3.64 19.35 25.46
CA TRP A 88 4.70 20.14 24.84
C TRP A 88 4.17 21.51 24.36
N SER A 89 3.05 21.50 23.62
CA SER A 89 2.44 22.72 23.10
C SER A 89 1.90 23.64 24.19
N GLU A 90 1.40 23.06 25.30
CA GLU A 90 0.97 23.82 26.46
C GLU A 90 2.15 24.56 27.11
N TYR A 91 3.26 23.88 27.35
CA TYR A 91 4.46 24.51 27.92
C TYR A 91 5.09 25.51 26.98
N TYR A 92 5.17 25.21 25.69
CA TYR A 92 5.63 26.15 24.69
C TYR A 92 4.80 27.45 24.69
N ARG A 93 3.46 27.34 24.67
CA ARG A 93 2.57 28.51 24.74
C ARG A 93 2.69 29.24 26.06
N ASN A 94 2.80 28.52 27.17
CA ASN A 94 2.94 29.12 28.49
C ASN A 94 4.21 29.95 28.62
N TYR A 95 5.30 29.56 27.95
CA TYR A 95 6.51 30.37 27.89
C TYR A 95 6.26 31.76 27.24
N TRP A 96 5.38 31.81 26.24
CA TRP A 96 5.03 33.07 25.57
C TRP A 96 4.04 33.91 26.39
N ALA A 97 3.06 33.29 27.00
CA ALA A 97 1.93 33.95 27.66
C ALA A 97 2.20 34.34 29.10
N ASN A 98 3.01 33.54 29.80
CA ASN A 98 3.36 33.74 31.21
C ASN A 98 4.76 34.33 31.34
N ASP A 99 5.12 34.71 32.57
CA ASP A 99 6.50 35.18 32.84
C ASP A 99 7.47 34.02 32.78
N PRO A 100 8.40 33.99 31.80
CA PRO A 100 9.42 32.94 31.74
C PRO A 100 10.30 32.94 33.00
N PRO A 101 10.92 31.84 33.38
CA PRO A 101 11.82 31.80 34.52
C PRO A 101 12.93 32.86 34.42
N GLY A 102 12.96 33.78 35.40
CA GLY A 102 13.90 34.89 35.45
C GLY A 102 13.54 36.14 34.69
N ALA A 103 12.37 36.18 34.04
CA ALA A 103 11.84 37.37 33.38
C ALA A 103 10.86 38.12 34.32
N GLN A 104 10.77 39.44 34.16
CA GLN A 104 9.81 40.28 34.90
C GLN A 104 8.44 40.42 34.23
N THR A 105 8.29 39.95 33.00
CA THR A 105 7.07 40.05 32.22
C THR A 105 7.04 38.99 31.11
N SER A 106 5.85 38.64 30.63
CA SER A 106 5.66 37.67 29.56
C SER A 106 6.36 38.10 28.25
N VAL A 107 6.71 37.12 27.43
CA VAL A 107 7.31 37.37 26.10
C VAL A 107 6.39 38.22 25.23
N PHE A 108 5.06 38.00 25.30
CA PHE A 108 4.10 38.86 24.60
C PHE A 108 4.19 40.32 25.03
N ASN A 109 4.33 40.61 26.33
CA ASN A 109 4.48 41.98 26.82
C ASN A 109 5.83 42.58 26.43
N GLN A 110 6.89 41.78 26.44
CA GLN A 110 8.20 42.23 25.94
C GLN A 110 8.14 42.66 24.48
N ILE A 111 7.48 41.87 23.61
CA ILE A 111 7.29 42.18 22.18
C ILE A 111 6.45 43.43 22.00
N ARG A 112 5.34 43.57 22.76
CA ARG A 112 4.48 44.74 22.68
C ARG A 112 5.14 46.04 23.14
N SER A 113 6.22 45.94 23.90
CA SER A 113 7.02 47.08 24.35
C SER A 113 8.05 47.56 23.33
N TYR A 114 8.23 46.88 22.21
CA TYR A 114 9.14 47.33 21.15
C TYR A 114 8.71 48.72 20.60
N PRO A 115 9.66 49.61 20.36
CA PRO A 115 9.35 50.90 19.76
C PRO A 115 8.67 50.72 18.40
N GLY A 116 7.52 51.41 18.25
CA GLY A 116 6.72 51.34 17.00
C GLY A 116 5.81 50.12 16.88
N TYR A 117 5.67 49.31 17.93
CA TYR A 117 4.70 48.20 17.90
C TYR A 117 3.29 48.74 17.63
N PRO A 118 2.52 48.14 16.70
CA PRO A 118 1.17 48.58 16.37
C PRO A 118 0.28 48.72 17.62
N GLN A 119 -0.45 49.81 17.71
CA GLN A 119 -1.40 50.00 18.79
C GLN A 119 -2.84 49.94 18.23
N PRO A 120 -3.79 49.25 18.87
CA PRO A 120 -5.15 49.12 18.37
C PRO A 120 -5.85 50.48 18.10
N SER A 121 -5.54 51.50 18.92
CA SER A 121 -6.06 52.87 18.79
C SER A 121 -5.68 53.58 17.49
N ASN A 122 -4.65 53.08 16.78
CA ASN A 122 -4.16 53.71 15.55
C ASN A 122 -4.85 53.15 14.28
N TYR A 123 -5.80 52.22 14.43
CA TYR A 123 -6.44 51.53 13.31
C TYR A 123 -7.97 51.66 13.41
N PRO A 124 -8.67 52.01 12.31
CA PRO A 124 -10.12 52.13 12.29
C PRO A 124 -10.85 50.83 12.55
N GLN A 125 -10.29 49.73 12.08
CA GLN A 125 -10.82 48.37 12.23
C GLN A 125 -9.82 47.49 12.94
N TYR A 126 -10.30 46.50 13.71
CA TYR A 126 -9.47 45.56 14.44
C TYR A 126 -8.67 44.65 13.50
N GLU A 127 -9.24 44.29 12.34
CA GLU A 127 -8.61 43.53 11.31
C GLU A 127 -7.35 44.21 10.73
N ASP A 128 -7.40 45.54 10.52
CA ASP A 128 -6.25 46.35 10.05
C ASP A 128 -5.13 46.36 11.08
N TYR A 129 -5.48 46.42 12.35
CA TYR A 129 -4.52 46.28 13.45
C TYR A 129 -3.85 44.94 13.44
N LEU A 130 -4.61 43.82 13.32
CA LEU A 130 -4.06 42.47 13.24
C LEU A 130 -3.14 42.29 12.00
N ALA A 131 -3.56 42.86 10.88
CA ALA A 131 -2.78 42.80 9.63
C ALA A 131 -1.44 43.56 9.74
N ALA A 132 -1.36 44.61 10.58
CA ALA A 132 -0.14 45.37 10.78
C ALA A 132 0.90 44.66 11.69
N ILE A 133 0.45 43.76 12.56
CA ILE A 133 1.34 43.08 13.53
C ILE A 133 2.39 42.21 12.82
N ASN A 134 1.99 41.32 11.90
CA ASN A 134 2.93 40.38 11.24
C ASN A 134 4.04 41.08 10.47
N PRO A 135 3.77 42.08 9.61
CA PRO A 135 4.83 42.82 8.95
C PRO A 135 5.75 43.53 9.94
N PHE A 136 5.20 44.12 11.04
CA PHE A 136 6.04 44.75 12.07
C PHE A 136 6.99 43.75 12.71
N LEU A 137 6.48 42.59 13.13
CA LEU A 137 7.26 41.54 13.80
C LEU A 137 8.38 41.00 12.89
N LEU A 138 8.05 40.73 11.63
CA LEU A 138 9.05 40.20 10.67
C LEU A 138 10.15 41.23 10.33
N ASN A 139 9.79 42.52 10.24
CA ASN A 139 10.74 43.54 9.83
C ASN A 139 11.55 44.11 11.02
N ASN A 140 11.04 44.08 12.25
CA ASN A 140 11.66 44.78 13.38
C ASN A 140 12.07 43.85 14.53
N CYS A 141 11.51 42.65 14.61
CA CYS A 141 11.67 41.76 15.77
C CYS A 141 12.14 40.35 15.38
N TYR A 142 12.53 40.09 14.12
CA TYR A 142 12.82 38.75 13.62
C TYR A 142 13.85 37.98 14.47
N ASP A 143 14.97 38.61 14.77
CA ASP A 143 16.06 37.97 15.56
C ASP A 143 15.61 37.70 17.00
N SER A 144 14.85 38.63 17.60
CA SER A 144 14.31 38.45 18.95
C SER A 144 13.24 37.36 18.98
N LEU A 145 12.38 37.28 17.95
CA LEU A 145 11.39 36.21 17.81
C LEU A 145 12.08 34.84 17.72
N THR A 146 13.16 34.74 16.95
CA THR A 146 13.93 33.50 16.82
C THR A 146 14.50 33.08 18.16
N GLN A 147 15.11 34.04 18.93
CA GLN A 147 15.62 33.78 20.28
C GLN A 147 14.51 33.34 21.25
N PHE A 148 13.34 33.98 21.21
CA PHE A 148 12.19 33.57 22.04
C PHE A 148 11.66 32.20 21.65
N HIS A 149 11.62 31.87 20.36
CA HIS A 149 11.26 30.53 19.89
C HIS A 149 12.21 29.46 20.39
N ASP A 150 13.53 29.70 20.27
CA ASP A 150 14.54 28.76 20.75
C ASP A 150 14.47 28.59 22.27
N ALA A 151 14.27 29.67 23.02
CA ALA A 151 14.10 29.62 24.46
C ALA A 151 12.82 28.88 24.88
N ALA A 152 11.68 29.17 24.21
CA ALA A 152 10.41 28.51 24.46
C ALA A 152 10.48 27.01 24.14
N ARG A 153 11.16 26.66 23.02
CA ARG A 153 11.43 25.29 22.65
C ARG A 153 12.29 24.59 23.69
N GLY A 154 13.42 25.21 24.07
CA GLY A 154 14.30 24.66 25.10
C GLY A 154 13.59 24.46 26.43
N TYR A 155 12.72 25.39 26.82
CA TYR A 155 11.86 25.28 28.00
C TYR A 155 10.89 24.10 27.89
N ALA A 156 10.17 23.99 26.78
CA ALA A 156 9.22 22.89 26.52
C ALA A 156 9.91 21.54 26.42
N ASP A 157 11.12 21.47 25.82
CA ASP A 157 11.92 20.25 25.69
C ASP A 157 12.46 19.72 27.03
N ASN A 158 12.83 20.61 27.95
CA ASN A 158 13.59 20.26 29.15
C ASN A 158 12.83 20.47 30.47
N LEU A 159 11.57 20.89 30.43
CA LEU A 159 10.82 21.15 31.64
C LEU A 159 10.59 19.87 32.47
N MET A 160 11.16 19.83 33.66
CA MET A 160 10.92 18.83 34.68
C MET A 160 9.90 19.36 35.68
N VAL A 161 8.71 18.80 35.71
CA VAL A 161 7.67 19.15 36.71
C VAL A 161 7.70 18.10 37.82
N THR A 162 8.01 18.54 39.03
CA THR A 162 8.03 17.69 40.22
C THR A 162 6.66 17.02 40.41
N GLY A 163 6.61 15.68 40.49
CA GLY A 163 5.39 14.91 40.73
C GLY A 163 4.63 14.48 39.50
N ARG A 164 5.14 14.73 38.30
CA ARG A 164 4.63 14.15 37.04
C ARG A 164 5.79 13.49 36.31
N ASP A 165 5.52 12.39 35.56
CA ASP A 165 6.50 11.62 34.79
C ASP A 165 6.98 12.34 33.53
N PHE A 166 7.39 13.58 33.66
CA PHE A 166 8.01 14.31 32.56
C PHE A 166 9.49 14.00 32.51
N VAL A 167 9.90 13.41 31.43
CA VAL A 167 11.29 13.11 31.14
C VAL A 167 11.75 14.00 29.98
N PRO A 168 13.00 14.49 29.99
CA PRO A 168 13.57 15.17 28.81
C PRO A 168 13.45 14.30 27.56
N TYR A 169 13.40 14.90 26.37
CA TYR A 169 13.43 14.14 25.13
C TYR A 169 14.61 13.17 25.10
N PHE A 170 14.39 12.03 24.46
CA PHE A 170 15.44 11.03 24.27
C PHE A 170 16.45 11.53 23.24
N SER A 171 17.71 11.61 23.62
CA SER A 171 18.80 11.96 22.70
C SER A 171 19.46 10.69 22.17
N PRO A 172 19.55 10.49 20.84
CA PRO A 172 20.24 9.36 20.25
C PRO A 172 21.65 9.18 20.80
N GLY A 173 22.08 7.94 21.07
CA GLY A 173 23.37 7.62 21.65
C GLY A 173 23.41 7.68 23.19
N THR A 174 22.27 7.82 23.85
CA THR A 174 22.15 7.68 25.31
C THR A 174 21.47 6.37 25.69
N ASP A 175 21.85 5.78 26.83
CA ASP A 175 21.25 4.53 27.36
C ASP A 175 19.72 4.62 27.46
N ARG A 176 19.21 5.80 27.78
CA ARG A 176 17.76 6.06 27.85
C ARG A 176 17.09 5.95 26.48
N PHE A 177 17.70 6.56 25.44
CA PHE A 177 17.22 6.45 24.08
C PHE A 177 17.24 4.99 23.64
N ASP A 178 18.36 4.30 23.82
CA ASP A 178 18.54 2.93 23.37
C ASP A 178 17.56 1.97 24.07
N SER A 179 17.31 2.18 25.36
CA SER A 179 16.33 1.43 26.14
C SER A 179 14.89 1.65 25.63
N ALA A 180 14.50 2.92 25.45
CA ALA A 180 13.16 3.27 24.93
C ALA A 180 12.97 2.79 23.50
N PHE A 181 13.94 2.99 22.63
CA PHE A 181 13.94 2.53 21.25
C PHE A 181 13.81 1.02 21.16
N SER A 182 14.59 0.27 21.93
CA SER A 182 14.52 -1.19 21.97
C SER A 182 13.17 -1.68 22.50
N SER A 183 12.63 -1.05 23.53
CA SER A 183 11.31 -1.36 24.08
C SER A 183 10.19 -1.13 23.05
N ILE A 184 10.22 -0.02 22.29
CA ILE A 184 9.20 0.31 21.29
C ILE A 184 9.31 -0.60 20.10
N THR A 185 10.52 -0.83 19.56
CA THR A 185 10.73 -1.64 18.35
C THR A 185 10.63 -3.15 18.58
N SER A 186 10.62 -3.61 19.82
CA SER A 186 10.41 -5.03 20.16
C SER A 186 8.94 -5.40 20.34
N ARG A 187 8.07 -4.45 20.66
CA ARG A 187 6.63 -4.66 20.83
C ARG A 187 5.91 -4.50 19.49
N LYS A 188 4.91 -5.34 19.22
CA LYS A 188 4.10 -5.27 18.00
C LYS A 188 3.34 -3.96 17.91
N SER A 189 3.20 -3.47 16.69
CA SER A 189 2.36 -2.31 16.39
C SER A 189 0.90 -2.61 16.79
N PHE A 190 0.18 -1.58 17.24
CA PHE A 190 -1.23 -1.58 17.67
C PHE A 190 -1.52 -2.45 18.88
N ALA A 191 -1.35 -3.78 18.80
CA ALA A 191 -1.75 -4.71 19.87
C ALA A 191 -0.93 -4.53 21.15
N GLU A 192 0.36 -4.19 21.06
CA GLU A 192 1.28 -4.08 22.19
C GLU A 192 1.79 -2.64 22.39
N GLY A 193 1.28 -1.68 21.62
CA GLY A 193 1.71 -0.28 21.71
C GLY A 193 3.16 -0.06 21.30
N GLY A 194 3.66 -0.85 20.36
CA GLY A 194 4.99 -0.72 19.76
C GLY A 194 4.94 -0.38 18.30
N SER A 195 6.05 -0.59 17.61
CA SER A 195 6.20 -0.31 16.17
C SER A 195 6.72 -1.50 15.36
N ARG A 196 6.89 -2.66 15.99
CA ARG A 196 7.40 -3.87 15.34
C ARG A 196 6.39 -4.43 14.34
N PHE A 197 6.87 -4.79 13.15
CA PHE A 197 6.16 -5.69 12.24
C PHE A 197 6.38 -7.13 12.64
N TYR A 198 5.29 -7.88 12.65
CA TYR A 198 5.33 -9.33 12.69
C TYR A 198 4.78 -9.84 11.36
N ASP A 199 5.53 -10.70 10.70
CA ASP A 199 5.08 -11.40 9.50
C ASP A 199 5.81 -12.74 9.40
N ARG A 200 5.02 -13.82 9.37
CA ARG A 200 5.45 -15.18 9.10
C ARG A 200 4.57 -15.85 8.05
N SER A 201 4.23 -15.08 7.05
CA SER A 201 3.34 -15.52 5.99
C SER A 201 3.94 -16.64 5.15
N ALA A 202 3.04 -17.44 4.56
CA ALA A 202 3.40 -18.55 3.69
C ALA A 202 2.53 -18.60 2.44
N LEU A 203 3.15 -19.03 1.32
CA LEU A 203 2.49 -19.37 0.07
C LEU A 203 2.80 -20.80 -0.29
N TYR A 204 1.78 -21.61 -0.53
CA TYR A 204 1.89 -22.95 -1.08
C TYR A 204 1.32 -22.97 -2.49
N HIS A 205 2.05 -23.53 -3.43
CA HIS A 205 1.65 -23.59 -4.83
C HIS A 205 1.96 -24.95 -5.44
N VAL A 206 0.97 -25.51 -6.12
CA VAL A 206 1.12 -26.71 -6.97
C VAL A 206 0.62 -26.35 -8.35
N GLN A 207 1.37 -26.71 -9.38
CA GLN A 207 0.99 -26.53 -10.78
C GLN A 207 1.51 -27.65 -11.66
N GLY A 208 0.77 -27.95 -12.73
CA GLY A 208 1.20 -28.93 -13.71
C GLY A 208 0.61 -28.69 -15.07
N GLU A 209 1.28 -29.20 -16.08
CA GLU A 209 0.83 -29.21 -17.47
C GLU A 209 1.21 -30.53 -18.13
N TYR A 210 0.35 -31.01 -19.00
CA TYR A 210 0.59 -32.15 -19.85
C TYR A 210 0.31 -31.79 -21.31
N GLN A 211 1.24 -32.10 -22.21
CA GLN A 211 1.17 -31.86 -23.64
C GLN A 211 0.94 -33.20 -24.38
N PHE A 212 0.02 -33.17 -25.30
CA PHE A 212 -0.38 -34.36 -26.06
C PHE A 212 -0.86 -34.03 -27.47
N LYS A 213 -0.90 -35.02 -28.33
CA LYS A 213 -1.47 -34.87 -29.68
C LYS A 213 -2.89 -35.34 -29.72
N LEU A 214 -3.78 -34.55 -30.30
CA LEU A 214 -5.15 -34.94 -30.64
C LEU A 214 -5.13 -35.63 -32.01
N GLY A 215 -4.63 -36.87 -32.04
CA GLY A 215 -4.39 -37.60 -33.28
C GLY A 215 -3.45 -36.83 -34.21
N THR A 216 -3.86 -36.69 -35.48
CA THR A 216 -3.18 -35.84 -36.48
C THR A 216 -3.74 -34.43 -36.58
N PHE A 217 -4.78 -34.14 -35.78
CA PHE A 217 -5.57 -32.91 -35.93
C PHE A 217 -4.84 -31.68 -35.32
N ALA A 218 -4.33 -31.80 -34.10
CA ALA A 218 -3.73 -30.66 -33.38
C ALA A 218 -2.80 -31.13 -32.26
N ASN A 219 -1.87 -30.25 -31.83
CA ASN A 219 -1.22 -30.40 -30.55
C ASN A 219 -2.12 -29.78 -29.48
N ALA A 220 -2.17 -30.41 -28.32
CA ALA A 220 -2.99 -29.95 -27.22
C ALA A 220 -2.17 -29.94 -25.92
N ARG A 221 -2.61 -29.07 -25.01
CA ARG A 221 -2.09 -28.99 -23.64
C ARG A 221 -3.23 -28.81 -22.67
N ALA A 222 -3.13 -29.45 -21.52
CA ALA A 222 -4.04 -29.27 -20.40
C ALA A 222 -3.23 -29.07 -19.14
N GLY A 223 -3.64 -28.16 -18.31
CA GLY A 223 -2.90 -27.86 -17.09
C GLY A 223 -3.79 -27.22 -16.05
N GLY A 224 -3.20 -27.03 -14.86
CA GLY A 224 -3.86 -26.37 -13.75
C GLY A 224 -2.88 -26.01 -12.66
N ASN A 225 -3.40 -25.21 -11.73
CA ASN A 225 -2.67 -24.79 -10.55
C ASN A 225 -3.60 -24.66 -9.34
N PHE A 226 -3.01 -24.80 -8.17
CA PHE A 226 -3.64 -24.49 -6.89
C PHE A 226 -2.66 -23.66 -6.07
N ARG A 227 -3.17 -22.59 -5.44
CA ARG A 227 -2.42 -21.73 -4.51
C ARG A 227 -3.18 -21.60 -3.20
N ALA A 228 -2.44 -21.58 -2.10
CA ALA A 228 -2.96 -21.25 -0.79
C ALA A 228 -2.06 -20.22 -0.13
N TYR A 229 -2.62 -19.05 0.11
CA TYR A 229 -1.97 -17.96 0.83
C TYR A 229 -2.35 -18.06 2.31
N ARG A 230 -1.37 -17.96 3.18
CA ARG A 230 -1.52 -17.96 4.63
C ARG A 230 -0.78 -16.77 5.22
N PRO A 231 -1.38 -15.58 5.18
CA PRO A 231 -0.83 -14.44 5.92
C PRO A 231 -0.87 -14.73 7.41
N ASP A 232 0.19 -14.33 8.11
CA ASP A 232 0.33 -14.47 9.57
C ASP A 232 1.09 -13.24 10.07
N SER A 233 0.33 -12.15 10.33
CA SER A 233 0.87 -10.86 10.76
C SER A 233 0.54 -10.51 12.22
N GLU A 234 -0.28 -11.30 12.87
CA GLU A 234 -0.79 -11.05 14.23
C GLU A 234 -1.35 -9.61 14.39
N GLY A 235 -2.01 -9.10 13.32
CA GLY A 235 -2.62 -7.79 13.31
C GLY A 235 -1.67 -6.62 13.00
N THR A 236 -0.41 -6.86 12.66
CA THR A 236 0.52 -5.78 12.32
C THR A 236 0.42 -5.31 10.87
N ILE A 237 -0.18 -6.12 9.99
CA ILE A 237 -0.37 -5.81 8.55
C ILE A 237 -1.80 -6.13 8.13
N PHE A 238 -2.31 -7.32 8.49
CA PHE A 238 -3.62 -7.81 8.10
C PHE A 238 -4.59 -7.84 9.28
N SER A 239 -5.88 -7.99 8.99
CA SER A 239 -6.94 -8.12 10.00
C SER A 239 -6.99 -9.51 10.64
N ASP A 240 -5.83 -10.12 10.90
CA ASP A 240 -5.65 -11.43 11.53
C ASP A 240 -5.44 -11.33 13.05
N THR A 241 -6.15 -10.41 13.69
CA THR A 241 -6.13 -10.17 15.14
C THR A 241 -6.93 -11.21 15.91
N SER A 242 -6.69 -11.29 17.22
CA SER A 242 -7.49 -12.09 18.17
C SER A 242 -7.62 -13.58 17.79
N GLY A 243 -6.58 -14.15 17.17
CA GLY A 243 -6.55 -15.54 16.76
C GLY A 243 -7.29 -15.87 15.46
N ARG A 244 -7.82 -14.86 14.75
CA ARG A 244 -8.37 -15.02 13.41
C ARG A 244 -7.26 -15.45 12.45
N LYS A 245 -7.48 -16.56 11.74
CA LYS A 245 -6.58 -17.02 10.70
C LYS A 245 -7.15 -16.69 9.33
N ILE A 246 -6.40 -15.94 8.56
CA ILE A 246 -6.73 -15.67 7.16
C ILE A 246 -6.14 -16.79 6.30
N VAL A 247 -6.96 -17.37 5.47
CA VAL A 247 -6.55 -18.29 4.40
C VAL A 247 -7.22 -17.81 3.13
N ASN A 248 -6.47 -17.64 2.07
CA ASN A 248 -7.02 -17.36 0.75
C ASN A 248 -6.51 -18.41 -0.22
N SER A 249 -7.41 -19.14 -0.85
CA SER A 249 -7.07 -20.21 -1.79
C SER A 249 -7.65 -19.92 -3.18
N GLU A 250 -6.88 -20.30 -4.18
CA GLU A 250 -7.32 -20.20 -5.57
C GLU A 250 -6.86 -21.41 -6.37
N PHE A 251 -7.67 -21.79 -7.35
CA PHE A 251 -7.28 -22.78 -8.34
C PHE A 251 -7.67 -22.32 -9.74
N GLY A 252 -6.93 -22.80 -10.71
CA GLY A 252 -7.22 -22.56 -12.11
C GLY A 252 -6.92 -23.79 -12.95
N THR A 253 -7.71 -24.00 -14.00
CA THR A 253 -7.49 -25.03 -15.00
C THR A 253 -7.53 -24.42 -16.38
N TYR A 254 -6.78 -25.00 -17.31
CA TYR A 254 -6.81 -24.55 -18.70
C TYR A 254 -6.65 -25.70 -19.66
N PHE A 255 -7.21 -25.48 -20.84
CA PHE A 255 -7.01 -26.31 -22.01
C PHE A 255 -6.65 -25.42 -23.20
N GLY A 256 -5.63 -25.83 -23.96
CA GLY A 256 -5.21 -25.14 -25.17
C GLY A 256 -4.92 -26.12 -26.27
N ALA A 257 -5.10 -25.68 -27.51
CA ALA A 257 -4.70 -26.43 -28.69
C ALA A 257 -4.12 -25.49 -29.75
N ASP A 258 -3.18 -26.05 -30.53
CA ASP A 258 -2.60 -25.36 -31.68
C ASP A 258 -2.57 -26.30 -32.90
N LYS A 259 -2.78 -25.70 -34.06
CA LYS A 259 -2.75 -26.42 -35.34
C LYS A 259 -2.04 -25.57 -36.39
N LYS A 260 -1.18 -26.20 -37.16
CA LYS A 260 -0.65 -25.64 -38.39
C LYS A 260 -1.51 -26.05 -39.58
N VAL A 261 -1.86 -25.09 -40.41
CA VAL A 261 -2.68 -25.26 -41.62
C VAL A 261 -2.04 -24.47 -42.78
N LEU A 262 -2.57 -24.60 -43.97
CA LEU A 262 -2.06 -23.96 -45.20
C LEU A 262 -0.58 -24.27 -45.43
N ASP A 263 -0.23 -25.55 -45.53
CA ASP A 263 1.15 -26.02 -45.69
C ASP A 263 2.11 -25.46 -44.62
N GLU A 264 1.65 -25.46 -43.36
CA GLU A 264 2.35 -24.95 -42.17
C GLU A 264 2.54 -23.43 -42.14
N LYS A 265 2.02 -22.67 -43.08
CA LYS A 265 2.13 -21.20 -43.17
C LYS A 265 1.26 -20.49 -42.17
N LEU A 266 0.18 -21.09 -41.69
CA LEU A 266 -0.72 -20.50 -40.71
C LEU A 266 -0.77 -21.37 -39.46
N THR A 267 -0.36 -20.81 -38.33
CA THR A 267 -0.58 -21.43 -37.00
C THR A 267 -1.78 -20.79 -36.35
N VAL A 268 -2.74 -21.61 -35.98
CA VAL A 268 -3.94 -21.21 -35.21
C VAL A 268 -3.81 -21.78 -33.82
N SER A 269 -3.93 -20.95 -32.78
CA SER A 269 -3.90 -21.38 -31.39
C SER A 269 -5.12 -20.84 -30.63
N ALA A 270 -5.67 -21.65 -29.74
CA ALA A 270 -6.73 -21.23 -28.84
C ALA A 270 -6.51 -21.84 -27.46
N THR A 271 -6.84 -21.08 -26.42
CA THR A 271 -6.75 -21.53 -25.02
C THR A 271 -7.96 -21.00 -24.26
N LEU A 272 -8.52 -21.82 -23.40
CA LEU A 272 -9.55 -21.45 -22.44
C LEU A 272 -9.03 -21.74 -21.04
N ARG A 273 -9.09 -20.75 -20.16
CA ARG A 273 -8.72 -20.88 -18.76
C ARG A 273 -9.92 -20.55 -17.89
N ILE A 274 -10.09 -21.31 -16.81
CA ILE A 274 -11.12 -21.11 -15.78
C ILE A 274 -10.38 -20.99 -14.45
N ASP A 275 -10.65 -19.91 -13.73
CA ASP A 275 -10.07 -19.61 -12.42
C ASP A 275 -11.17 -19.46 -11.38
N LYS A 276 -10.88 -19.87 -10.15
CA LYS A 276 -11.72 -19.67 -8.97
C LYS A 276 -10.85 -19.28 -7.80
N ASN A 277 -11.10 -18.11 -7.23
CA ASN A 277 -10.56 -17.72 -5.94
C ASN A 277 -11.63 -17.96 -4.86
N GLN A 278 -11.22 -18.18 -3.62
CA GLN A 278 -12.12 -18.41 -2.50
C GLN A 278 -13.19 -17.32 -2.36
N ASN A 279 -12.82 -16.06 -2.55
CA ASN A 279 -13.66 -14.88 -2.31
C ASN A 279 -14.39 -14.39 -3.57
N PHE A 280 -14.04 -14.87 -4.77
CA PHE A 280 -14.61 -14.39 -6.03
C PHE A 280 -15.22 -15.52 -6.84
N ASP A 281 -16.17 -15.18 -7.70
CA ASP A 281 -16.83 -16.15 -8.59
C ASP A 281 -15.87 -16.74 -9.62
N PHE A 282 -16.36 -17.78 -10.32
CA PHE A 282 -15.64 -18.36 -11.44
C PHE A 282 -15.41 -17.33 -12.54
N LEU A 283 -14.19 -17.27 -13.01
CA LEU A 283 -13.75 -16.36 -14.06
C LEU A 283 -13.22 -17.16 -15.24
N VAL A 284 -13.59 -16.75 -16.45
CA VAL A 284 -13.22 -17.42 -17.69
C VAL A 284 -12.38 -16.50 -18.56
N SER A 285 -11.20 -16.96 -18.95
CA SER A 285 -10.20 -16.21 -19.75
C SER A 285 -9.93 -16.95 -21.07
N PRO A 286 -10.62 -16.63 -22.16
CA PRO A 286 -10.30 -17.12 -23.49
C PRO A 286 -9.11 -16.35 -24.09
N ALA A 287 -8.31 -17.07 -24.87
CA ALA A 287 -7.27 -16.48 -25.72
C ALA A 287 -7.20 -17.21 -27.06
N ALA A 288 -6.91 -16.49 -28.12
CA ALA A 288 -6.71 -17.05 -29.45
C ALA A 288 -5.62 -16.27 -30.21
N SER A 289 -4.88 -16.94 -31.05
CA SER A 289 -3.89 -16.28 -31.92
C SER A 289 -3.81 -16.93 -33.29
N LEU A 290 -3.50 -16.08 -34.28
CA LEU A 290 -3.23 -16.45 -35.66
C LEU A 290 -1.84 -15.93 -36.01
N VAL A 291 -0.94 -16.83 -36.43
CA VAL A 291 0.39 -16.45 -36.90
C VAL A 291 0.54 -16.94 -38.35
N TYR A 292 0.58 -16.01 -39.29
CA TYR A 292 0.70 -16.26 -40.71
C TYR A 292 2.11 -15.95 -41.21
N THR A 293 2.80 -16.95 -41.71
CA THR A 293 4.16 -16.90 -42.21
C THR A 293 4.14 -17.34 -43.69
N PRO A 294 3.76 -16.45 -44.63
CA PRO A 294 3.70 -16.79 -46.05
C PRO A 294 5.05 -17.25 -46.64
N ASN A 295 6.12 -16.68 -46.10
CA ASN A 295 7.50 -17.06 -46.39
C ASN A 295 8.40 -16.68 -45.18
N PRO A 296 9.66 -17.11 -45.12
CA PRO A 296 10.53 -16.88 -43.95
C PRO A 296 10.75 -15.43 -43.56
N ASN A 297 10.60 -14.50 -44.52
CA ASN A 297 10.88 -13.08 -44.30
C ASN A 297 9.67 -12.30 -43.79
N HIS A 298 8.47 -12.84 -43.79
CA HIS A 298 7.25 -12.14 -43.41
C HIS A 298 6.46 -12.93 -42.40
N VAL A 299 6.11 -12.29 -41.28
CA VAL A 299 5.26 -12.86 -40.23
C VAL A 299 4.19 -11.84 -39.84
N LEU A 300 2.92 -12.20 -40.03
CA LEU A 300 1.76 -11.47 -39.53
C LEU A 300 1.22 -12.17 -38.29
N ARG A 301 0.93 -11.42 -37.24
CA ARG A 301 0.39 -11.93 -36.00
C ARG A 301 -0.89 -11.19 -35.66
N PHE A 302 -1.90 -11.94 -35.28
CA PHE A 302 -3.11 -11.39 -34.67
C PHE A 302 -3.36 -12.18 -33.39
N SER A 303 -3.63 -11.49 -32.27
CA SER A 303 -4.01 -12.16 -31.03
C SER A 303 -5.17 -11.44 -30.36
N PHE A 304 -5.98 -12.23 -29.70
CA PHE A 304 -6.96 -11.83 -28.71
C PHE A 304 -6.65 -12.55 -27.41
N SER A 305 -6.59 -11.81 -26.32
CA SER A 305 -6.43 -12.40 -24.98
C SER A 305 -7.37 -11.74 -23.97
N SER A 306 -7.86 -12.54 -23.05
CA SER A 306 -8.54 -12.07 -21.85
C SER A 306 -7.71 -12.48 -20.64
N ALA A 307 -7.50 -11.55 -19.72
CA ALA A 307 -6.81 -11.82 -18.48
C ALA A 307 -7.57 -11.24 -17.29
N ILE A 308 -7.26 -11.74 -16.11
CA ILE A 308 -7.91 -11.41 -14.86
C ILE A 308 -6.82 -11.13 -13.83
N ARG A 309 -7.01 -10.10 -13.01
CA ARG A 309 -6.21 -9.85 -11.82
C ARG A 309 -7.10 -9.92 -10.58
N ASN A 310 -6.89 -10.93 -9.75
CA ASN A 310 -7.54 -10.96 -8.44
C ASN A 310 -7.02 -9.82 -7.58
N PRO A 311 -7.88 -9.21 -6.72
CA PRO A 311 -7.42 -8.31 -5.68
C PRO A 311 -6.33 -8.95 -4.83
N THR A 312 -5.31 -8.20 -4.48
CA THR A 312 -4.20 -8.69 -3.63
C THR A 312 -4.70 -8.99 -2.22
N LEU A 313 -3.87 -9.65 -1.41
CA LEU A 313 -4.20 -9.85 0.01
C LEU A 313 -4.37 -8.53 0.76
N THR A 314 -3.62 -7.49 0.36
CA THR A 314 -3.76 -6.14 0.92
C THR A 314 -5.08 -5.49 0.50
N ASP A 315 -5.51 -5.65 -0.75
CA ASP A 315 -6.81 -5.15 -1.19
C ASP A 315 -7.98 -5.82 -0.44
N GLN A 316 -7.77 -7.06 0.03
CA GLN A 316 -8.79 -7.86 0.68
C GLN A 316 -8.77 -7.77 2.20
N TYR A 317 -7.61 -7.77 2.85
CA TYR A 317 -7.48 -8.02 4.29
C TYR A 317 -6.56 -7.03 5.03
N LEU A 318 -6.05 -6.00 4.37
CA LEU A 318 -5.20 -4.99 5.02
C LEU A 318 -5.91 -4.41 6.24
N TYR A 319 -5.17 -4.20 7.30
CA TYR A 319 -5.56 -3.37 8.44
C TYR A 319 -4.30 -2.70 8.98
N TYR A 320 -4.10 -1.45 8.61
CA TYR A 320 -2.87 -0.75 8.95
C TYR A 320 -3.12 0.74 9.21
N ASN A 321 -2.89 1.20 10.43
CA ASN A 321 -3.04 2.59 10.80
C ASN A 321 -1.77 3.37 10.44
N VAL A 322 -1.86 4.40 9.61
CA VAL A 322 -0.76 5.29 9.24
C VAL A 322 -0.81 6.64 9.99
N GLY A 323 -1.58 6.72 11.06
CA GLY A 323 -1.75 7.91 11.91
C GLY A 323 -2.85 8.84 11.44
N ARG A 324 -2.85 9.24 10.20
CA ARG A 324 -3.88 10.14 9.60
C ARG A 324 -4.99 9.39 8.84
N ALA A 325 -4.85 8.10 8.66
CA ALA A 325 -5.86 7.21 8.08
C ALA A 325 -5.58 5.77 8.48
N ILE A 326 -6.61 4.94 8.43
CA ILE A 326 -6.49 3.50 8.54
C ILE A 326 -6.63 2.91 7.14
N LEU A 327 -5.62 2.16 6.71
CA LEU A 327 -5.65 1.41 5.46
C LEU A 327 -6.34 0.09 5.72
N ILE A 328 -7.44 -0.18 5.01
CA ILE A 328 -8.26 -1.36 5.24
C ILE A 328 -8.52 -2.12 3.95
N GLY A 329 -8.65 -3.45 4.06
CA GLY A 329 -9.10 -4.29 2.96
C GLY A 329 -10.61 -4.14 2.73
N ASN A 330 -11.10 -4.53 1.55
CA ASN A 330 -12.50 -4.36 1.17
C ASN A 330 -13.08 -5.66 0.60
N THR A 331 -13.35 -6.64 1.47
CA THR A 331 -14.03 -7.89 1.08
C THR A 331 -15.54 -7.84 1.23
N GLU A 332 -16.10 -6.93 2.02
CA GLU A 332 -17.52 -6.90 2.38
C GLU A 332 -18.23 -5.61 1.95
N GLY A 333 -17.49 -4.61 1.49
CA GLY A 333 -18.01 -3.28 1.19
C GLY A 333 -18.04 -2.39 2.43
N TYR A 334 -18.36 -1.12 2.20
CA TYR A 334 -18.54 -0.12 3.26
C TYR A 334 -19.75 0.74 2.95
N ASP A 335 -20.58 0.97 3.96
CA ASP A 335 -21.76 1.81 3.86
C ASP A 335 -21.61 3.09 4.65
N SER A 336 -22.30 4.13 4.20
CA SER A 336 -22.47 5.38 4.96
C SER A 336 -21.17 6.09 5.33
N LEU A 337 -20.22 6.17 4.39
CA LEU A 337 -19.01 6.98 4.52
C LEU A 337 -19.22 8.38 3.94
N LEU A 338 -18.56 9.37 4.51
CA LEU A 338 -18.54 10.73 3.97
C LEU A 338 -17.33 10.95 3.07
N THR A 339 -17.52 11.78 2.02
CA THR A 339 -16.38 12.24 1.23
C THR A 339 -15.55 13.27 2.00
N VAL A 340 -14.22 13.22 1.87
CA VAL A 340 -13.32 14.19 2.55
C VAL A 340 -13.63 15.64 2.16
N PRO A 341 -13.92 15.97 0.86
CA PRO A 341 -14.32 17.32 0.48
C PRO A 341 -15.58 17.80 1.18
N SER A 342 -16.62 16.96 1.28
CA SER A 342 -17.90 17.34 1.91
C SER A 342 -17.75 17.60 3.41
N VAL A 343 -16.91 16.83 4.09
CA VAL A 343 -16.58 17.06 5.51
C VAL A 343 -15.90 18.42 5.69
N ARG A 344 -14.97 18.79 4.82
CA ARG A 344 -14.34 20.12 4.83
C ARG A 344 -15.36 21.22 4.60
N GLU A 345 -16.20 21.07 3.57
CA GLU A 345 -17.23 22.05 3.25
C GLU A 345 -18.24 22.23 4.40
N PHE A 346 -18.63 21.15 5.07
CA PHE A 346 -19.46 21.22 6.26
C PHE A 346 -18.87 22.14 7.34
N PHE A 347 -17.58 22.00 7.66
CA PHE A 347 -16.92 22.87 8.64
C PHE A 347 -16.75 24.32 8.16
N ASP A 348 -16.54 24.53 6.86
CA ASP A 348 -16.37 25.86 6.25
C ASP A 348 -17.72 26.62 6.09
N LYS A 349 -18.86 25.90 6.06
CA LYS A 349 -20.22 26.42 5.80
C LYS A 349 -21.14 26.30 7.02
N ASP A 350 -20.70 26.82 8.16
CA ASP A 350 -21.47 26.89 9.39
C ASP A 350 -22.09 25.56 9.84
N LYS A 351 -21.41 24.45 9.58
CA LYS A 351 -21.81 23.10 9.97
C LYS A 351 -23.20 22.69 9.47
N GLN A 352 -23.54 23.04 8.25
CA GLN A 352 -24.85 22.72 7.65
C GLN A 352 -24.81 21.28 7.04
N PRO A 353 -25.70 20.36 7.46
CA PRO A 353 -25.73 18.96 7.02
C PRO A 353 -25.88 18.76 5.51
N GLN A 354 -26.51 19.73 4.83
CA GLN A 354 -26.73 19.67 3.38
C GLN A 354 -25.45 19.65 2.54
N TYR A 355 -24.30 19.99 3.13
CA TYR A 355 -22.99 19.92 2.47
C TYR A 355 -22.31 18.57 2.67
N LEU A 356 -22.87 17.67 3.48
CA LEU A 356 -22.33 16.32 3.66
C LEU A 356 -22.79 15.41 2.53
N GLU A 357 -21.83 14.76 1.88
CA GLU A 357 -22.03 13.82 0.81
C GLU A 357 -21.67 12.40 1.27
N TRP A 358 -22.69 11.56 1.40
CA TRP A 358 -22.56 10.18 1.82
C TRP A 358 -22.42 9.26 0.61
N PHE A 359 -21.62 8.22 0.74
CA PHE A 359 -21.46 7.20 -0.27
C PHE A 359 -21.24 5.82 0.34
N SER A 360 -21.52 4.80 -0.44
CA SER A 360 -21.21 3.40 -0.12
C SER A 360 -20.25 2.84 -1.15
N VAL A 361 -19.54 1.78 -0.78
CA VAL A 361 -18.57 1.11 -1.65
C VAL A 361 -18.83 -0.37 -1.65
N ASP A 362 -19.00 -0.93 -2.84
CA ASP A 362 -19.14 -2.37 -3.03
C ASP A 362 -17.88 -3.13 -2.62
N PRO A 363 -17.97 -4.41 -2.28
CA PRO A 363 -16.83 -5.31 -2.16
C PRO A 363 -15.92 -5.25 -3.39
N VAL A 364 -14.60 -5.29 -3.17
CA VAL A 364 -13.64 -5.30 -4.26
C VAL A 364 -13.78 -6.53 -5.14
N ARG A 365 -13.71 -6.34 -6.46
CA ARG A 365 -13.88 -7.38 -7.48
C ARG A 365 -12.62 -7.54 -8.32
N PRO A 366 -12.40 -8.73 -8.94
CA PRO A 366 -11.28 -8.94 -9.85
C PRO A 366 -11.34 -8.01 -11.06
N GLU A 367 -10.19 -7.42 -11.41
CA GLU A 367 -10.03 -6.69 -12.66
C GLU A 367 -10.07 -7.64 -13.85
N LYS A 368 -10.59 -7.15 -14.97
CA LYS A 368 -10.68 -7.87 -16.22
C LYS A 368 -10.08 -7.04 -17.34
N VAL A 369 -9.24 -7.64 -18.15
CA VAL A 369 -8.70 -7.00 -19.35
C VAL A 369 -8.95 -7.86 -20.57
N LYS A 370 -9.30 -7.22 -21.69
CA LYS A 370 -9.34 -7.83 -23.01
C LYS A 370 -8.39 -7.06 -23.91
N THR A 371 -7.46 -7.76 -24.53
CA THR A 371 -6.45 -7.17 -25.41
C THR A 371 -6.55 -7.77 -26.79
N PHE A 372 -6.58 -6.90 -27.80
CA PHE A 372 -6.41 -7.22 -29.21
C PHE A 372 -5.04 -6.73 -29.64
N GLU A 373 -4.32 -7.53 -30.39
CA GLU A 373 -2.97 -7.18 -30.82
C GLU A 373 -2.78 -7.60 -32.29
N LEU A 374 -2.17 -6.70 -33.05
CA LEU A 374 -1.77 -6.92 -34.45
C LEU A 374 -0.28 -6.64 -34.57
N GLY A 375 0.47 -7.62 -35.07
CA GLY A 375 1.92 -7.48 -35.25
C GLY A 375 2.34 -7.86 -36.66
N TYR A 376 3.33 -7.16 -37.18
CA TYR A 376 3.99 -7.46 -38.43
C TYR A 376 5.50 -7.43 -38.29
N ARG A 377 6.13 -8.52 -38.66
CA ARG A 377 7.59 -8.66 -38.66
C ARG A 377 8.07 -9.00 -40.06
N THR A 378 9.12 -8.35 -40.50
CA THR A 378 9.71 -8.62 -41.81
C THR A 378 11.22 -8.36 -41.83
N THR A 379 11.91 -9.09 -42.71
CA THR A 379 13.30 -8.79 -43.11
C THR A 379 13.28 -8.37 -44.57
N LEU A 380 13.57 -7.08 -44.83
CA LEU A 380 13.62 -6.51 -46.14
C LEU A 380 15.06 -6.48 -46.68
N PHE A 381 15.25 -6.87 -47.92
CA PHE A 381 16.55 -6.78 -48.62
C PHE A 381 17.67 -7.57 -47.89
N ASP A 382 17.31 -8.59 -47.08
CA ASP A 382 18.21 -9.38 -46.22
C ASP A 382 19.09 -8.54 -45.27
N ARG A 383 18.72 -7.27 -45.04
CA ARG A 383 19.48 -6.31 -44.23
C ARG A 383 18.66 -5.47 -43.27
N LEU A 384 17.41 -5.19 -43.60
CA LEU A 384 16.55 -4.37 -42.76
C LEU A 384 15.50 -5.23 -42.05
N TYR A 385 15.66 -5.36 -40.75
CA TYR A 385 14.67 -6.02 -39.89
C TYR A 385 13.70 -4.99 -39.34
N LEU A 386 12.39 -5.23 -39.52
CA LEU A 386 11.28 -4.46 -38.98
C LEU A 386 10.38 -5.37 -38.15
N ASP A 387 10.06 -4.98 -36.93
CA ASP A 387 9.01 -5.60 -36.08
C ASP A 387 8.13 -4.48 -35.53
N ALA A 388 6.87 -4.42 -35.95
CA ALA A 388 5.89 -3.44 -35.59
C ALA A 388 4.69 -4.12 -34.93
N ASN A 389 4.18 -3.52 -33.86
CA ASN A 389 3.10 -4.04 -33.05
C ASN A 389 2.12 -2.93 -32.73
N TYR A 390 0.83 -3.23 -32.77
CA TYR A 390 -0.23 -2.37 -32.27
C TYR A 390 -1.13 -3.16 -31.35
N TYR A 391 -1.48 -2.60 -30.20
CA TYR A 391 -2.41 -3.22 -29.26
C TYR A 391 -3.53 -2.26 -28.86
N TYR A 392 -4.69 -2.85 -28.51
CA TYR A 392 -5.82 -2.16 -27.92
C TYR A 392 -6.36 -3.00 -26.76
N SER A 393 -6.36 -2.43 -25.55
CA SER A 393 -6.76 -3.10 -24.33
C SER A 393 -7.95 -2.38 -23.68
N ILE A 394 -8.91 -3.16 -23.21
CA ILE A 394 -10.13 -2.70 -22.53
C ILE A 394 -10.08 -3.27 -21.11
N TYR A 395 -9.99 -2.40 -20.12
CA TYR A 395 -10.01 -2.75 -18.70
C TYR A 395 -11.38 -2.48 -18.12
N ARG A 396 -11.87 -3.39 -17.31
CA ARG A 396 -13.08 -3.25 -16.49
C ARG A 396 -12.78 -3.61 -15.06
N ASP A 397 -13.55 -3.02 -14.14
CA ASP A 397 -13.40 -3.22 -12.69
C ASP A 397 -11.97 -2.86 -12.23
N PHE A 398 -11.33 -1.84 -12.81
CA PHE A 398 -9.96 -1.43 -12.47
C PHE A 398 -9.87 -1.07 -10.99
N ILE A 399 -8.91 -1.67 -10.27
CA ILE A 399 -8.77 -1.47 -8.84
C ILE A 399 -7.94 -0.22 -8.58
N GLY A 400 -8.55 0.74 -7.91
CA GLY A 400 -7.93 1.93 -7.35
C GLY A 400 -8.16 2.00 -5.85
N TYR A 401 -7.94 3.20 -5.27
CA TYR A 401 -8.19 3.43 -3.85
C TYR A 401 -9.14 4.62 -3.67
N ARG A 402 -10.04 4.50 -2.70
CA ARG A 402 -10.91 5.59 -2.26
C ARG A 402 -10.64 5.89 -0.79
N ILE A 403 -10.96 7.13 -0.41
CA ILE A 403 -10.89 7.59 0.98
C ILE A 403 -12.31 7.92 1.41
N GLY A 404 -12.71 7.41 2.56
CA GLY A 404 -13.97 7.69 3.20
C GLY A 404 -13.76 8.08 4.66
N VAL A 405 -14.65 8.91 5.17
CA VAL A 405 -14.66 9.35 6.56
C VAL A 405 -15.82 8.64 7.27
N ASP A 406 -15.49 7.89 8.31
CA ASP A 406 -16.47 7.33 9.23
C ASP A 406 -16.81 8.42 10.27
N ALA A 407 -18.08 8.80 10.31
CA ALA A 407 -18.51 9.89 11.15
C ALA A 407 -20.00 9.77 11.53
N ASP A 408 -20.36 10.38 12.65
CA ASP A 408 -21.73 10.45 13.14
C ASP A 408 -22.19 11.91 13.27
N LEU A 409 -23.38 12.19 12.75
CA LEU A 409 -24.06 13.50 12.82
C LEU A 409 -25.14 13.53 13.93
N SER A 410 -25.05 12.71 14.97
CA SER A 410 -26.12 12.46 15.93
C SER A 410 -26.35 13.57 16.95
N ARG A 411 -25.51 14.59 17.04
CA ARG A 411 -25.59 15.63 18.08
C ARG A 411 -25.89 17.00 17.50
N THR A 412 -26.88 17.67 18.11
CA THR A 412 -27.13 19.11 17.93
C THR A 412 -26.86 19.82 19.26
N ILE A 413 -25.88 20.71 19.30
CA ILE A 413 -25.56 21.52 20.47
C ILE A 413 -25.93 22.97 20.16
N PHE A 414 -26.81 23.53 20.95
CA PHE A 414 -27.34 24.92 20.78
C PHE A 414 -27.87 25.23 19.36
N GLY A 415 -28.49 24.21 18.70
CA GLY A 415 -29.02 24.38 17.36
C GLY A 415 -28.01 24.21 16.21
N THR A 416 -26.74 23.94 16.53
CA THR A 416 -25.68 23.68 15.55
C THR A 416 -25.40 22.19 15.50
N TYR A 417 -25.30 21.63 14.31
CA TYR A 417 -24.94 20.23 14.13
C TYR A 417 -23.46 19.97 14.48
N GLU A 418 -23.21 18.89 15.17
CA GLU A 418 -21.87 18.42 15.41
C GLU A 418 -21.61 17.09 14.67
N LEU A 419 -20.53 17.09 13.90
CA LEU A 419 -20.01 15.91 13.24
C LEU A 419 -18.89 15.33 14.10
N THR A 420 -19.11 14.12 14.60
CA THR A 420 -18.06 13.36 15.29
C THR A 420 -17.39 12.45 14.25
N VAL A 421 -16.15 12.76 13.88
CA VAL A 421 -15.33 11.93 13.01
C VAL A 421 -14.67 10.86 13.88
N TYR A 422 -14.89 9.58 13.55
CA TYR A 422 -14.27 8.43 14.23
C TYR A 422 -12.95 8.06 13.57
N ASP A 423 -13.00 7.76 12.27
CA ASP A 423 -11.84 7.32 11.52
C ASP A 423 -11.87 7.84 10.07
N VAL A 424 -10.70 7.91 9.47
CA VAL A 424 -10.54 8.12 8.03
C VAL A 424 -9.99 6.82 7.44
N PHE A 425 -10.71 6.23 6.51
CA PHE A 425 -10.33 4.98 5.87
C PHE A 425 -9.81 5.20 4.46
N ARG A 426 -8.78 4.44 4.06
CA ARG A 426 -8.38 4.23 2.68
C ARG A 426 -8.53 2.75 2.35
N PHE A 427 -9.27 2.43 1.31
CA PHE A 427 -9.59 1.05 0.92
C PHE A 427 -9.58 0.88 -0.59
N ALA A 428 -9.39 -0.37 -1.04
CA ALA A 428 -9.48 -0.73 -2.45
C ALA A 428 -10.92 -0.62 -2.95
N SER A 429 -11.09 -0.06 -4.14
CA SER A 429 -12.40 0.09 -4.80
C SER A 429 -12.23 -0.05 -6.30
N ASN A 430 -13.19 -0.72 -6.96
CA ASN A 430 -13.20 -0.78 -8.41
C ASN A 430 -13.69 0.53 -9.02
N ALA A 431 -13.04 0.96 -10.10
CA ALA A 431 -13.52 2.07 -10.91
C ALA A 431 -14.80 1.64 -11.67
N GLU A 432 -15.77 2.54 -11.72
CA GLU A 432 -17.01 2.32 -12.47
C GLU A 432 -16.79 2.44 -13.98
N ASP A 433 -15.78 3.21 -14.38
CA ASP A 433 -15.46 3.49 -15.77
C ASP A 433 -14.63 2.38 -16.42
N VAL A 434 -14.83 2.22 -17.74
CA VAL A 434 -14.00 1.37 -18.59
C VAL A 434 -12.75 2.15 -19.01
N VAL A 435 -11.57 1.62 -18.69
CA VAL A 435 -10.29 2.21 -19.09
C VAL A 435 -9.79 1.55 -20.36
N ASN A 436 -9.44 2.35 -21.35
CA ASN A 436 -8.87 1.87 -22.61
C ASN A 436 -7.41 2.32 -22.74
N THR A 437 -6.55 1.40 -23.20
CA THR A 437 -5.16 1.70 -23.50
C THR A 437 -4.82 1.20 -24.91
N GLN A 438 -3.95 1.91 -25.62
CA GLN A 438 -3.48 1.53 -26.95
C GLN A 438 -2.03 1.99 -27.14
N GLY A 439 -1.32 1.33 -28.01
CA GLY A 439 0.06 1.65 -28.32
C GLY A 439 0.62 0.86 -29.49
#